data_a5739cebf3c1fdc29e0fab7179c31a3c
#
_entry.id   a5739cebf3c1fdc29e0fab7179c31a3c
#
_cell.length_a   1.000
_cell.length_b   1.000
_cell.length_c   1.000
_cell.angle_alpha   90.00
_cell.angle_beta   90.00
_cell.angle_gamma   90.00
#
_symmetry.space_group_name_H-M   'P 1'
#
loop_
_entity.id
_entity.type
_entity.pdbx_description
1 polymer ?
#
loop_
_entity_poly.entity_id
_entity_poly.type
_entity_poly.pdbx_seq_one_letter_code
_entity_poly.pdbx_strand_id
1 'polypeptide(L)'
;MSDSCYRYDVIVIGGGHAGTEAALASARAGARTLLLTHHIETVGAMSCNPAIGGIGKGHLVKEIDALGGAMARAADLAGIQWRTLNASKGPAVRATRCQADRNLYRTAIRCIVEAQPNLTVFQAAVDDLIIHHGASEADSVRGVITQTGLRFQAPSVVLTAGTFLAGKIHVGQTQYAAGRMGDPPATTLAARLRERPFAIDRLKTGTPPRIDGRTLDYGVMAEQPGDDPLPVMSFMGQVSNHPRQVSCWITQTTEQTHEIIRNALHRSPLYSGQIEGIGPRYCPSIEDKVVRFAEKTSHQIFVEPEGLEVAEIYPNGISTSLPFDVQLALVRSIHGFANAHITRPGYAIEYDFFDPRGLKASLETKAVGGLFFAGQINGTTGYEEAAAQGLLAGLNAARHVQGLPAWSPRRDEAYLGVLVDDLITHGTTEPYRMFTSRAEYRLQLREDNADARLTGVGRAMGLVDDARWARFAAKQEAVQRETTRLSALWATPGNALGREVADALGVTVSRETNVLDLIKRPELTYATLMRVPALGPGVDDAQVAEQVEISVKYAGYLDRQRDDIARQQRHETTPIPDGFDYASVRGLSIEVQQKLERVRPQHIGQAQRIPGMTPAAISLLLVHLERARRSQVA
;
A
#
# COMPACT_ATOMS: atom_id res chain seq x y z
N MET A 1 -10.95 -4.75 41.79
CA MET A 1 -11.33 -4.11 40.50
C MET A 1 -11.67 -5.26 39.55
N SER A 2 -12.87 -5.29 38.97
CA SER A 2 -13.28 -6.42 38.14
C SER A 2 -12.43 -6.53 36.88
N ASP A 3 -11.90 -7.71 36.61
CA ASP A 3 -11.05 -8.10 35.48
C ASP A 3 -11.66 -7.79 34.07
N SER A 4 -12.91 -7.33 34.02
CA SER A 4 -13.66 -7.06 32.79
C SER A 4 -13.24 -5.77 32.07
N CYS A 5 -12.57 -4.81 32.77
CA CYS A 5 -12.18 -3.51 32.21
C CYS A 5 -11.04 -3.60 31.17
N TYR A 6 -10.28 -4.68 31.17
CA TYR A 6 -9.07 -4.85 30.36
C TYR A 6 -9.19 -6.00 29.33
N ARG A 7 -10.38 -6.46 29.02
CA ARG A 7 -10.62 -7.51 28.04
C ARG A 7 -11.18 -6.94 26.75
N TYR A 8 -10.54 -7.29 25.65
CA TYR A 8 -10.95 -6.95 24.29
C TYR A 8 -10.98 -8.21 23.42
N ASP A 9 -11.55 -8.10 22.23
CA ASP A 9 -11.52 -9.17 21.24
C ASP A 9 -10.24 -9.09 20.42
N VAL A 10 -9.83 -7.87 20.06
CA VAL A 10 -8.61 -7.60 19.29
C VAL A 10 -7.84 -6.46 19.93
N ILE A 11 -6.52 -6.62 20.04
CA ILE A 11 -5.60 -5.54 20.41
C ILE A 11 -4.72 -5.22 19.20
N VAL A 12 -4.63 -3.94 18.84
CA VAL A 12 -3.73 -3.44 17.79
C VAL A 12 -2.62 -2.63 18.45
N ILE A 13 -1.36 -2.96 18.15
CA ILE A 13 -0.17 -2.29 18.70
C ILE A 13 0.44 -1.40 17.63
N GLY A 14 0.42 -0.07 17.85
CA GLY A 14 0.97 0.95 16.97
C GLY A 14 -0.09 1.77 16.24
N GLY A 15 -0.01 3.10 16.34
CA GLY A 15 -0.96 4.06 15.76
C GLY A 15 -0.57 4.59 14.37
N GLY A 16 0.32 3.90 13.64
CA GLY A 16 0.67 4.25 12.25
C GLY A 16 -0.38 3.80 11.23
N HIS A 17 -0.07 3.91 9.93
CA HIS A 17 -1.03 3.60 8.85
C HIS A 17 -1.55 2.16 8.89
N ALA A 18 -0.69 1.18 9.22
CA ALA A 18 -1.13 -0.19 9.39
C ALA A 18 -2.06 -0.35 10.61
N GLY A 19 -1.69 0.26 11.74
CA GLY A 19 -2.45 0.12 12.97
C GLY A 19 -3.81 0.82 12.92
N THR A 20 -3.90 2.00 12.31
CA THR A 20 -5.17 2.72 12.16
C THR A 20 -6.14 1.95 11.27
N GLU A 21 -5.69 1.43 10.12
CA GLU A 21 -6.56 0.61 9.25
C GLU A 21 -6.90 -0.74 9.90
N ALA A 22 -5.97 -1.37 10.64
CA ALA A 22 -6.27 -2.61 11.36
C ALA A 22 -7.31 -2.41 12.46
N ALA A 23 -7.18 -1.35 13.25
CA ALA A 23 -8.13 -1.05 14.32
C ALA A 23 -9.53 -0.72 13.78
N LEU A 24 -9.60 0.08 12.70
CA LEU A 24 -10.85 0.41 12.04
C LEU A 24 -11.51 -0.84 11.42
N ALA A 25 -10.76 -1.67 10.70
CA ALA A 25 -11.28 -2.87 10.08
C ALA A 25 -11.81 -3.86 11.12
N SER A 26 -11.06 -4.09 12.19
CA SER A 26 -11.46 -4.97 13.29
C SER A 26 -12.74 -4.48 13.97
N ALA A 27 -12.81 -3.19 14.32
CA ALA A 27 -13.97 -2.61 14.99
C ALA A 27 -15.23 -2.63 14.10
N ARG A 28 -15.10 -2.34 12.80
CA ARG A 28 -16.20 -2.39 11.81
C ARG A 28 -16.70 -3.81 11.57
N ALA A 29 -15.80 -4.80 11.59
CA ALA A 29 -16.17 -6.21 11.55
C ALA A 29 -16.85 -6.71 12.85
N GLY A 30 -17.12 -5.83 13.82
CA GLY A 30 -17.88 -6.10 15.03
C GLY A 30 -17.05 -6.52 16.24
N ALA A 31 -15.72 -6.55 16.17
CA ALA A 31 -14.87 -6.89 17.29
C ALA A 31 -14.66 -5.67 18.22
N ARG A 32 -14.71 -5.89 19.54
CA ARG A 32 -14.32 -4.89 20.52
C ARG A 32 -12.80 -4.73 20.51
N THR A 33 -12.33 -3.62 19.96
CA THR A 33 -10.94 -3.40 19.58
C THR A 33 -10.26 -2.36 20.48
N LEU A 34 -9.02 -2.64 20.88
CA LEU A 34 -8.14 -1.70 21.57
C LEU A 34 -6.98 -1.32 20.65
N LEU A 35 -6.76 -0.02 20.42
CA LEU A 35 -5.57 0.52 19.78
C LEU A 35 -4.61 1.05 20.84
N LEU A 36 -3.45 0.43 20.97
CA LEU A 36 -2.35 0.89 21.84
C LEU A 36 -1.32 1.65 21.03
N THR A 37 -0.96 2.84 21.48
CA THR A 37 0.04 3.70 20.81
C THR A 37 0.93 4.41 21.83
N HIS A 38 2.19 4.71 21.49
CA HIS A 38 3.08 5.48 22.33
C HIS A 38 2.54 6.89 22.62
N HIS A 39 1.96 7.54 21.59
CA HIS A 39 1.41 8.89 21.68
C HIS A 39 0.11 8.98 20.86
N ILE A 40 -0.97 9.38 21.50
CA ILE A 40 -2.27 9.57 20.83
C ILE A 40 -2.17 10.69 19.78
N GLU A 41 -1.39 11.73 20.05
CA GLU A 41 -1.18 12.86 19.13
C GLU A 41 -0.50 12.47 17.82
N THR A 42 0.17 11.31 17.77
CA THR A 42 0.87 10.83 16.57
C THR A 42 0.12 9.74 15.82
N VAL A 43 -1.13 9.44 16.18
CA VAL A 43 -1.99 8.51 15.43
C VAL A 43 -2.15 9.04 14.00
N GLY A 44 -1.85 8.19 13.00
CA GLY A 44 -1.89 8.55 11.57
C GLY A 44 -0.72 9.44 11.10
N ALA A 45 0.33 9.65 11.92
CA ALA A 45 1.44 10.52 11.54
C ALA A 45 2.24 10.00 10.34
N MET A 46 2.52 10.90 9.40
CA MET A 46 3.37 10.65 8.24
C MET A 46 4.84 10.88 8.61
N SER A 47 5.63 9.81 8.73
CA SER A 47 7.02 9.89 9.23
C SER A 47 8.02 10.35 8.17
N CYS A 48 7.71 10.14 6.88
CA CYS A 48 8.58 10.48 5.75
C CYS A 48 7.88 11.51 4.84
N ASN A 49 7.95 11.37 3.52
CA ASN A 49 7.27 12.26 2.58
C ASN A 49 5.75 12.29 2.87
N PRO A 50 5.13 13.45 3.07
CA PRO A 50 3.69 13.56 3.27
C PRO A 50 2.92 13.45 1.95
N ALA A 51 3.07 12.33 1.27
CA ALA A 51 2.39 12.03 0.02
C ALA A 51 1.69 10.69 0.09
N ILE A 52 0.48 10.62 -0.48
CA ILE A 52 -0.32 9.40 -0.60
C ILE A 52 -0.55 9.09 -2.09
N GLY A 53 -0.43 7.82 -2.45
CA GLY A 53 -0.64 7.34 -3.81
C GLY A 53 0.62 7.31 -4.67
N GLY A 54 0.42 7.32 -5.99
CA GLY A 54 1.46 7.09 -6.99
C GLY A 54 1.39 5.72 -7.64
N ILE A 55 2.29 5.44 -8.57
CA ILE A 55 2.26 4.24 -9.42
C ILE A 55 2.31 2.97 -8.56
N GLY A 56 1.29 2.11 -8.70
CA GLY A 56 1.07 0.93 -7.89
C GLY A 56 0.48 1.21 -6.50
N LYS A 57 0.88 2.30 -5.87
CA LYS A 57 0.43 2.71 -4.53
C LYS A 57 -0.99 3.28 -4.54
N GLY A 58 -1.32 4.14 -5.51
CA GLY A 58 -2.67 4.64 -5.69
C GLY A 58 -3.68 3.50 -5.89
N HIS A 59 -3.27 2.43 -6.57
CA HIS A 59 -4.09 1.22 -6.71
C HIS A 59 -4.42 0.60 -5.33
N LEU A 60 -3.41 0.46 -4.44
CA LEU A 60 -3.65 -0.02 -3.07
C LEU A 60 -4.59 0.91 -2.30
N VAL A 61 -4.39 2.24 -2.40
CA VAL A 61 -5.25 3.22 -1.71
C VAL A 61 -6.70 3.11 -2.14
N LYS A 62 -6.95 2.96 -3.45
CA LYS A 62 -8.30 2.75 -3.99
C LYS A 62 -8.93 1.43 -3.53
N GLU A 63 -8.13 0.37 -3.39
CA GLU A 63 -8.61 -0.92 -2.85
C GLU A 63 -8.90 -0.86 -1.36
N ILE A 64 -8.05 -0.17 -0.57
CA ILE A 64 -8.30 0.12 0.84
C ILE A 64 -9.62 0.90 0.99
N ASP A 65 -9.82 1.94 0.17
CA ASP A 65 -11.03 2.75 0.18
C ASP A 65 -12.28 1.92 -0.20
N ALA A 66 -12.20 1.11 -1.24
CA ALA A 66 -13.28 0.24 -1.68
C ALA A 66 -13.72 -0.75 -0.59
N LEU A 67 -12.78 -1.22 0.23
CA LEU A 67 -13.01 -2.06 1.39
C LEU A 67 -13.44 -1.26 2.65
N GLY A 68 -13.66 0.04 2.53
CA GLY A 68 -14.12 0.87 3.64
C GLY A 68 -13.00 1.52 4.46
N GLY A 69 -11.72 1.47 4.06
CA GLY A 69 -10.61 2.07 4.78
C GLY A 69 -10.67 3.61 4.87
N ALA A 70 -9.77 4.18 5.66
CA ALA A 70 -9.76 5.60 6.00
C ALA A 70 -8.77 6.44 5.19
N MET A 71 -7.68 5.83 4.69
CA MET A 71 -6.54 6.52 4.10
C MET A 71 -6.94 7.47 2.96
N ALA A 72 -7.77 7.04 2.02
CA ALA A 72 -8.19 7.85 0.89
C ALA A 72 -9.05 9.04 1.30
N ARG A 73 -9.97 8.86 2.27
CA ARG A 73 -10.80 9.94 2.81
C ARG A 73 -9.93 10.99 3.51
N ALA A 74 -8.95 10.54 4.30
CA ALA A 74 -8.01 11.45 4.94
C ALA A 74 -7.12 12.17 3.92
N ALA A 75 -6.75 11.50 2.82
CA ALA A 75 -6.00 12.12 1.73
C ALA A 75 -6.81 13.22 1.03
N ASP A 76 -8.11 13.03 0.78
CA ASP A 76 -8.97 14.07 0.21
C ASP A 76 -9.11 15.29 1.13
N LEU A 77 -9.16 15.08 2.46
CA LEU A 77 -9.25 16.16 3.45
C LEU A 77 -7.91 16.90 3.69
N ALA A 78 -6.81 16.36 3.22
CA ALA A 78 -5.47 16.87 3.50
C ALA A 78 -4.63 17.16 2.25
N GLY A 79 -5.07 16.75 1.07
CA GLY A 79 -4.31 16.85 -0.19
C GLY A 79 -4.20 18.28 -0.68
N ILE A 80 -2.97 18.82 -0.68
CA ILE A 80 -2.65 20.22 -1.01
C ILE A 80 -2.09 20.39 -2.41
N GLN A 81 -1.72 19.29 -3.08
CA GLN A 81 -1.33 19.28 -4.49
C GLN A 81 -1.63 17.88 -5.07
N TRP A 82 -2.28 17.83 -6.22
CA TRP A 82 -2.77 16.60 -6.82
C TRP A 82 -2.19 16.38 -8.20
N ARG A 83 -1.81 15.13 -8.49
CA ARG A 83 -1.32 14.72 -9.81
C ARG A 83 -1.83 13.34 -10.18
N THR A 84 -2.23 13.17 -11.42
CA THR A 84 -2.49 11.87 -12.05
C THR A 84 -1.26 11.43 -12.82
N LEU A 85 -0.51 10.50 -12.24
CA LEU A 85 0.69 9.97 -12.87
C LEU A 85 0.32 9.01 -14.01
N ASN A 86 1.15 8.96 -15.06
CA ASN A 86 0.90 8.13 -16.24
C ASN A 86 -0.45 8.39 -16.93
N ALA A 87 -1.01 9.60 -16.84
CA ALA A 87 -2.30 9.95 -17.43
C ALA A 87 -2.40 9.57 -18.91
N SER A 88 -1.32 9.78 -19.69
CA SER A 88 -1.24 9.47 -21.12
C SER A 88 -1.00 7.99 -21.45
N LYS A 89 -0.68 7.13 -20.46
CA LYS A 89 -0.34 5.71 -20.66
C LYS A 89 -1.52 4.76 -20.51
N GLY A 90 -2.68 5.29 -20.17
CA GLY A 90 -3.93 4.54 -20.06
C GLY A 90 -4.25 4.02 -18.64
N PRO A 91 -5.52 3.58 -18.42
CA PRO A 91 -6.10 3.25 -17.13
C PRO A 91 -5.35 2.18 -16.33
N ALA A 92 -4.74 1.21 -17.00
CA ALA A 92 -4.04 0.09 -16.36
C ALA A 92 -2.82 0.50 -15.50
N VAL A 93 -2.26 1.68 -15.76
CA VAL A 93 -1.05 2.18 -15.05
C VAL A 93 -1.18 3.62 -14.59
N ARG A 94 -2.33 4.25 -14.86
CA ARG A 94 -2.67 5.58 -14.38
C ARG A 94 -2.81 5.52 -12.87
N ALA A 95 -2.26 6.51 -12.16
CA ALA A 95 -2.21 6.48 -10.71
C ALA A 95 -2.35 7.87 -10.10
N THR A 96 -3.28 8.01 -9.17
CA THR A 96 -3.53 9.22 -8.41
C THR A 96 -2.47 9.39 -7.31
N ARG A 97 -1.95 10.60 -7.16
CA ARG A 97 -1.02 10.99 -6.09
C ARG A 97 -1.40 12.36 -5.55
N CYS A 98 -1.39 12.49 -4.23
CA CYS A 98 -1.48 13.79 -3.59
C CYS A 98 -0.26 14.04 -2.68
N GLN A 99 0.19 15.30 -2.66
CA GLN A 99 0.99 15.84 -1.57
C GLN A 99 0.01 16.29 -0.49
N ALA A 100 0.20 15.88 0.76
CA ALA A 100 -0.73 16.15 1.85
C ALA A 100 -0.15 17.13 2.87
N ASP A 101 -1.02 17.93 3.45
CA ASP A 101 -0.72 18.62 4.71
C ASP A 101 -0.67 17.57 5.82
N ARG A 102 0.49 17.45 6.43
CA ARG A 102 0.78 16.44 7.46
C ARG A 102 -0.13 16.56 8.68
N ASN A 103 -0.46 17.77 9.09
CA ASN A 103 -1.31 18.04 10.24
C ASN A 103 -2.78 17.76 9.93
N LEU A 104 -3.27 18.18 8.76
CA LEU A 104 -4.63 17.90 8.32
C LEU A 104 -4.86 16.40 8.17
N TYR A 105 -3.91 15.67 7.54
CA TYR A 105 -4.01 14.21 7.38
C TYR A 105 -4.08 13.50 8.74
N ARG A 106 -3.17 13.82 9.66
CA ARG A 106 -3.14 13.26 11.00
C ARG A 106 -4.45 13.55 11.76
N THR A 107 -4.95 14.79 11.68
CA THR A 107 -6.21 15.19 12.30
C THR A 107 -7.38 14.41 11.71
N ALA A 108 -7.45 14.27 10.38
CA ALA A 108 -8.50 13.50 9.72
C ALA A 108 -8.50 12.02 10.16
N ILE A 109 -7.34 11.37 10.17
CA ILE A 109 -7.22 9.96 10.65
C ILE A 109 -7.64 9.86 12.12
N ARG A 110 -7.18 10.77 12.98
CA ARG A 110 -7.52 10.75 14.40
C ARG A 110 -9.02 10.89 14.63
N CYS A 111 -9.67 11.86 13.96
CA CYS A 111 -11.12 12.02 14.03
C CYS A 111 -11.88 10.76 13.60
N ILE A 112 -11.44 10.09 12.52
CA ILE A 112 -12.06 8.86 12.03
C ILE A 112 -11.91 7.72 13.06
N VAL A 113 -10.71 7.58 13.65
CA VAL A 113 -10.41 6.55 14.66
C VAL A 113 -11.21 6.77 15.94
N GLU A 114 -11.24 8.01 16.45
CA GLU A 114 -11.95 8.35 17.70
C GLU A 114 -13.49 8.28 17.56
N ALA A 115 -14.01 8.51 16.35
CA ALA A 115 -15.44 8.38 16.07
C ALA A 115 -15.90 6.94 15.81
N GLN A 116 -14.97 5.96 15.69
CA GLN A 116 -15.33 4.59 15.33
C GLN A 116 -15.95 3.84 16.51
N PRO A 117 -17.21 3.36 16.41
CA PRO A 117 -17.79 2.45 17.39
C PRO A 117 -16.95 1.18 17.56
N ASN A 118 -17.00 0.58 18.74
CA ASN A 118 -16.23 -0.62 19.14
C ASN A 118 -14.71 -0.44 19.17
N LEU A 119 -14.20 0.78 19.04
CA LEU A 119 -12.77 1.09 19.08
C LEU A 119 -12.43 1.97 20.29
N THR A 120 -11.50 1.50 21.10
CA THR A 120 -10.89 2.26 22.21
C THR A 120 -9.45 2.57 21.89
N VAL A 121 -9.03 3.81 22.09
CA VAL A 121 -7.61 4.22 21.97
C VAL A 121 -7.02 4.38 23.37
N PHE A 122 -5.85 3.82 23.60
CA PHE A 122 -5.15 3.94 24.87
C PHE A 122 -3.65 4.25 24.65
N GLN A 123 -3.14 5.23 25.35
CA GLN A 123 -1.73 5.60 25.26
C GLN A 123 -0.88 4.75 26.21
N ALA A 124 -0.17 3.80 25.64
CA ALA A 124 0.85 3.02 26.35
C ALA A 124 1.83 2.38 25.35
N ALA A 125 3.09 2.31 25.73
CA ALA A 125 4.06 1.44 25.07
C ALA A 125 3.82 -0.01 25.50
N VAL A 126 3.89 -0.93 24.54
CA VAL A 126 3.81 -2.37 24.80
C VAL A 126 5.23 -2.93 24.90
N ASP A 127 5.51 -3.63 26.00
CA ASP A 127 6.81 -4.23 26.28
C ASP A 127 6.84 -5.75 26.07
N ASP A 128 5.68 -6.44 26.18
CA ASP A 128 5.65 -7.90 26.01
C ASP A 128 4.27 -8.41 25.53
N LEU A 129 4.26 -9.63 25.01
CA LEU A 129 3.07 -10.39 24.63
C LEU A 129 2.75 -11.43 25.70
N ILE A 130 1.47 -11.59 26.04
CA ILE A 130 1.00 -12.69 26.87
C ILE A 130 0.78 -13.88 25.94
N ILE A 131 1.64 -14.90 26.03
CA ILE A 131 1.56 -16.12 25.22
C ILE A 131 1.14 -17.28 26.11
N HIS A 132 0.18 -18.06 25.63
CA HIS A 132 -0.17 -19.35 26.20
C HIS A 132 0.58 -20.45 25.43
N HIS A 133 1.35 -21.23 26.16
CA HIS A 133 2.07 -22.37 25.62
C HIS A 133 1.19 -23.61 25.73
N GLY A 134 0.77 -24.15 24.59
CA GLY A 134 0.00 -25.40 24.56
C GLY A 134 0.89 -26.61 24.80
N ALA A 135 0.48 -27.51 25.68
CA ALA A 135 1.23 -28.74 25.95
C ALA A 135 1.28 -29.70 24.74
N SER A 136 0.28 -29.64 23.85
CA SER A 136 0.16 -30.42 22.60
C SER A 136 -0.36 -29.58 21.41
N GLU A 137 -0.63 -28.30 21.63
CA GLU A 137 -1.15 -27.35 20.63
C GLU A 137 -0.11 -26.26 20.36
N ALA A 138 -0.24 -25.57 19.23
CA ALA A 138 0.61 -24.43 18.90
C ALA A 138 0.43 -23.30 19.93
N ASP A 139 1.48 -22.54 20.18
CA ASP A 139 1.44 -21.33 21.02
C ASP A 139 0.37 -20.37 20.51
N SER A 140 -0.32 -19.68 21.44
CA SER A 140 -1.34 -18.71 21.10
C SER A 140 -1.21 -17.43 21.93
N VAL A 141 -1.49 -16.27 21.31
CA VAL A 141 -1.49 -14.98 22.02
C VAL A 141 -2.75 -14.86 22.88
N ARG A 142 -2.62 -14.23 24.06
CA ARG A 142 -3.71 -13.98 25.02
C ARG A 142 -3.77 -12.51 25.46
N GLY A 143 -2.93 -11.65 24.92
CA GLY A 143 -2.91 -10.24 25.26
C GLY A 143 -1.53 -9.64 25.26
N VAL A 144 -1.39 -8.50 25.93
CA VAL A 144 -0.17 -7.71 25.98
C VAL A 144 0.10 -7.17 27.38
N ILE A 145 1.38 -6.83 27.64
CA ILE A 145 1.85 -6.16 28.84
C ILE A 145 2.46 -4.84 28.41
N THR A 146 2.02 -3.74 29.03
CA THR A 146 2.57 -2.41 28.76
C THR A 146 3.81 -2.14 29.60
N GLN A 147 4.55 -1.09 29.25
CA GLN A 147 5.73 -0.60 29.98
C GLN A 147 5.43 -0.28 31.46
N THR A 148 4.19 0.10 31.77
CA THR A 148 3.75 0.38 33.16
C THR A 148 3.23 -0.86 33.89
N GLY A 149 3.33 -2.05 33.28
CA GLY A 149 2.87 -3.31 33.86
C GLY A 149 1.38 -3.57 33.72
N LEU A 150 0.62 -2.70 33.04
CA LEU A 150 -0.80 -2.95 32.76
C LEU A 150 -0.94 -4.14 31.81
N ARG A 151 -1.91 -5.01 32.07
CA ARG A 151 -2.21 -6.21 31.28
C ARG A 151 -3.54 -6.06 30.58
N PHE A 152 -3.53 -6.14 29.26
CA PHE A 152 -4.73 -6.18 28.42
C PHE A 152 -4.87 -7.58 27.82
N GLN A 153 -6.04 -8.18 27.92
CA GLN A 153 -6.32 -9.54 27.43
C GLN A 153 -7.09 -9.47 26.12
N ALA A 154 -6.67 -10.24 25.13
CA ALA A 154 -7.39 -10.49 23.89
C ALA A 154 -6.90 -11.79 23.23
N PRO A 155 -7.79 -12.56 22.59
CA PRO A 155 -7.39 -13.76 21.84
C PRO A 155 -6.72 -13.45 20.50
N SER A 156 -6.77 -12.19 20.03
CA SER A 156 -6.07 -11.75 18.83
C SER A 156 -5.30 -10.46 19.06
N VAL A 157 -4.07 -10.40 18.53
CA VAL A 157 -3.18 -9.23 18.60
C VAL A 157 -2.62 -8.94 17.21
N VAL A 158 -2.72 -7.68 16.78
CA VAL A 158 -2.13 -7.18 15.52
C VAL A 158 -0.95 -6.28 15.85
N LEU A 159 0.26 -6.67 15.46
CA LEU A 159 1.48 -5.90 15.70
C LEU A 159 1.87 -5.10 14.45
N THR A 160 1.95 -3.77 14.62
CA THR A 160 2.22 -2.80 13.54
C THR A 160 3.33 -1.81 13.90
N ALA A 161 4.41 -2.32 14.49
CA ALA A 161 5.42 -1.49 15.17
C ALA A 161 6.26 -0.56 14.24
N GLY A 162 6.22 -0.70 12.94
CA GLY A 162 6.94 0.17 12.00
C GLY A 162 8.46 0.16 12.23
N THR A 163 9.09 1.34 12.21
CA THR A 163 10.54 1.52 12.43
C THR A 163 10.95 1.47 13.92
N PHE A 164 10.03 1.14 14.82
CA PHE A 164 10.27 1.25 16.28
C PHE A 164 10.94 0.02 16.89
N LEU A 165 10.79 -1.19 16.30
CA LEU A 165 11.39 -2.42 16.84
C LEU A 165 12.92 -2.36 16.76
N ALA A 166 13.57 -2.28 17.92
CA ALA A 166 15.01 -2.07 18.07
C ALA A 166 15.52 -0.94 17.14
N GLY A 167 14.70 0.11 16.98
CA GLY A 167 15.00 1.24 16.12
C GLY A 167 16.27 1.99 16.52
N LYS A 168 17.15 2.27 15.54
CA LYS A 168 18.41 2.99 15.76
C LYS A 168 18.61 4.03 14.66
N ILE A 169 18.72 5.28 15.05
CA ILE A 169 18.97 6.42 14.15
C ILE A 169 20.47 6.62 13.97
N HIS A 170 20.86 6.98 12.74
CA HIS A 170 22.22 7.31 12.33
C HIS A 170 22.25 8.70 11.69
N VAL A 171 23.13 9.59 12.19
CA VAL A 171 23.48 10.88 11.58
C VAL A 171 25.02 11.00 11.62
N GLY A 172 25.66 10.76 10.49
CA GLY A 172 27.10 10.57 10.44
C GLY A 172 27.54 9.46 11.40
N GLN A 173 28.53 9.74 12.23
CA GLN A 173 29.05 8.78 13.21
C GLN A 173 28.19 8.70 14.49
N THR A 174 27.22 9.58 14.66
CA THR A 174 26.34 9.58 15.85
C THR A 174 25.21 8.59 15.67
N GLN A 175 25.01 7.74 16.67
CA GLN A 175 23.95 6.73 16.74
C GLN A 175 23.20 6.84 18.06
N TYR A 176 21.88 6.64 18.02
CA TYR A 176 21.07 6.53 19.22
C TYR A 176 19.78 5.73 18.97
N ALA A 177 19.26 5.12 20.04
CA ALA A 177 18.03 4.34 19.98
C ALA A 177 16.82 5.26 19.84
N ALA A 178 16.01 5.05 18.82
CA ALA A 178 14.76 5.77 18.57
C ALA A 178 13.91 5.01 17.54
N GLY A 179 12.59 5.19 17.59
CA GLY A 179 11.70 4.68 16.54
C GLY A 179 11.54 5.66 15.37
N ARG A 180 11.62 6.94 15.68
CA ARG A 180 11.64 8.10 14.78
C ARG A 180 12.36 9.23 15.53
N MET A 181 12.89 10.23 14.83
CA MET A 181 13.53 11.36 15.52
C MET A 181 12.51 12.05 16.45
N GLY A 182 12.82 12.07 17.74
CA GLY A 182 11.96 12.58 18.81
C GLY A 182 11.04 11.54 19.47
N ASP A 183 10.99 10.31 18.98
CA ASP A 183 10.14 9.25 19.55
C ASP A 183 10.98 8.08 20.09
N PRO A 184 10.63 7.49 21.24
CA PRO A 184 11.35 6.36 21.81
C PRO A 184 11.22 5.10 20.96
N PRO A 185 12.19 4.17 21.00
CA PRO A 185 12.11 2.87 20.34
C PRO A 185 11.28 1.88 21.17
N ALA A 186 10.83 0.79 20.54
CA ALA A 186 10.25 -0.39 21.19
C ALA A 186 11.34 -1.47 21.40
N THR A 187 12.29 -1.21 22.30
CA THR A 187 13.45 -2.08 22.51
C THR A 187 13.09 -3.33 23.29
N THR A 188 12.30 -3.19 24.37
CA THR A 188 11.88 -4.31 25.22
C THR A 188 11.03 -5.29 24.43
N LEU A 189 10.03 -4.81 23.70
CA LEU A 189 9.20 -5.65 22.84
C LEU A 189 10.04 -6.38 21.78
N ALA A 190 11.00 -5.69 21.14
CA ALA A 190 11.89 -6.31 20.16
C ALA A 190 12.71 -7.45 20.78
N ALA A 191 13.25 -7.26 22.00
CA ALA A 191 13.99 -8.30 22.72
C ALA A 191 13.10 -9.52 22.99
N ARG A 192 11.85 -9.30 23.45
CA ARG A 192 10.90 -10.39 23.72
C ARG A 192 10.50 -11.16 22.46
N LEU A 193 10.33 -10.46 21.34
CA LEU A 193 10.02 -11.10 20.06
C LEU A 193 11.18 -11.93 19.53
N ARG A 194 12.44 -11.55 19.80
CA ARG A 194 13.65 -12.31 19.45
C ARG A 194 13.79 -13.64 20.20
N GLU A 195 13.14 -13.77 21.36
CA GLU A 195 13.08 -15.03 22.12
C GLU A 195 12.14 -16.07 21.47
N ARG A 196 11.36 -15.66 20.44
CA ARG A 196 10.39 -16.50 19.75
C ARG A 196 10.97 -17.07 18.45
N PRO A 197 10.37 -18.14 17.90
CA PRO A 197 10.88 -18.80 16.69
C PRO A 197 10.56 -18.01 15.41
N PHE A 198 10.86 -16.73 15.39
CA PHE A 198 10.72 -15.87 14.22
C PHE A 198 12.08 -15.70 13.53
N ALA A 199 12.09 -15.73 12.21
CA ALA A 199 13.24 -15.31 11.43
C ALA A 199 13.26 -13.79 11.37
N ILE A 200 14.25 -13.17 12.02
CA ILE A 200 14.37 -11.72 12.17
C ILE A 200 15.63 -11.26 11.46
N ASP A 201 15.54 -10.13 10.77
CA ASP A 201 16.66 -9.46 10.15
C ASP A 201 16.48 -7.94 10.26
N ARG A 202 17.39 -7.13 9.72
CA ARG A 202 17.36 -5.67 9.83
C ARG A 202 17.19 -5.03 8.46
N LEU A 203 16.31 -4.04 8.41
CA LEU A 203 16.15 -3.16 7.26
C LEU A 203 16.50 -1.71 7.64
N LYS A 204 16.86 -0.93 6.63
CA LYS A 204 17.17 0.48 6.76
C LYS A 204 16.27 1.31 5.87
N THR A 205 15.78 2.43 6.38
CA THR A 205 15.21 3.50 5.56
C THR A 205 15.87 4.83 5.90
N GLY A 206 15.58 5.87 5.12
CA GLY A 206 16.16 7.19 5.33
C GLY A 206 15.18 8.31 5.01
N THR A 207 15.48 9.49 5.51
CA THR A 207 14.70 10.71 5.27
C THR A 207 15.65 11.87 4.96
N PRO A 208 15.25 12.83 4.09
CA PRO A 208 16.05 14.02 3.84
C PRO A 208 15.98 15.00 5.02
N PRO A 209 16.91 15.96 5.10
CA PRO A 209 16.77 17.10 6.01
C PRO A 209 15.48 17.86 5.70
N ARG A 210 14.91 18.53 6.71
CA ARG A 210 13.80 19.48 6.51
C ARG A 210 14.36 20.87 6.38
N ILE A 211 13.76 21.66 5.51
CA ILE A 211 14.24 23.01 5.18
C ILE A 211 13.16 24.04 5.52
N ASP A 212 13.57 25.17 6.08
CA ASP A 212 12.68 26.33 6.18
C ASP A 212 12.46 26.91 4.78
N GLY A 213 11.26 26.75 4.24
CA GLY A 213 10.90 27.20 2.90
C GLY A 213 11.02 28.69 2.66
N ARG A 214 11.01 29.51 3.72
CA ARG A 214 11.22 30.97 3.66
C ARG A 214 12.65 31.34 3.28
N THR A 215 13.58 30.40 3.37
CA THR A 215 15.01 30.57 3.06
C THR A 215 15.39 30.11 1.64
N LEU A 216 14.40 29.64 0.86
CA LEU A 216 14.60 29.14 -0.49
C LEU A 216 14.33 30.21 -1.53
N ASP A 217 15.07 30.18 -2.63
CA ASP A 217 14.82 31.02 -3.81
C ASP A 217 14.00 30.23 -4.84
N TYR A 218 12.69 30.37 -4.78
CA TYR A 218 11.75 29.73 -5.71
C TYR A 218 11.82 30.32 -7.13
N GLY A 219 12.33 31.53 -7.30
CA GLY A 219 12.41 32.21 -8.60
C GLY A 219 13.31 31.51 -9.61
N VAL A 220 14.22 30.66 -9.14
CA VAL A 220 15.14 29.88 -10.00
C VAL A 220 14.70 28.42 -10.15
N MET A 221 13.57 28.01 -9.56
CA MET A 221 13.03 26.65 -9.62
C MET A 221 11.87 26.55 -10.61
N ALA A 222 11.64 25.36 -11.15
CA ALA A 222 10.47 25.10 -11.99
C ALA A 222 9.24 24.84 -11.12
N GLU A 223 8.20 25.65 -11.26
CA GLU A 223 6.94 25.44 -10.58
C GLU A 223 6.21 24.20 -11.13
N GLN A 224 5.64 23.40 -10.24
CA GLN A 224 4.84 22.25 -10.57
C GLN A 224 3.46 22.37 -9.88
N PRO A 225 2.47 22.96 -10.56
CA PRO A 225 1.10 23.02 -10.05
C PRO A 225 0.44 21.64 -10.02
N GLY A 226 -0.70 21.54 -9.32
CA GLY A 226 -1.59 20.39 -9.39
C GLY A 226 -2.25 20.25 -10.76
N ASP A 227 -2.93 19.13 -10.97
CA ASP A 227 -3.75 18.89 -12.17
C ASP A 227 -5.04 19.75 -12.12
N ASP A 228 -5.56 20.08 -13.29
CA ASP A 228 -6.88 20.69 -13.48
C ASP A 228 -7.62 19.90 -14.59
N PRO A 229 -8.78 19.27 -14.29
CA PRO A 229 -9.48 19.26 -13.01
C PRO A 229 -8.76 18.44 -11.92
N LEU A 230 -9.00 18.82 -10.66
CA LEU A 230 -8.45 18.10 -9.50
C LEU A 230 -9.02 16.68 -9.40
N PRO A 231 -8.20 15.63 -9.28
CA PRO A 231 -8.69 14.30 -8.99
C PRO A 231 -9.10 14.14 -7.53
N VAL A 232 -9.90 13.12 -7.22
CA VAL A 232 -10.22 12.67 -5.86
C VAL A 232 -9.66 11.29 -5.59
N MET A 233 -9.24 11.03 -4.35
CA MET A 233 -8.69 9.73 -3.97
C MET A 233 -9.79 8.76 -3.55
N SER A 234 -10.72 9.16 -2.71
CA SER A 234 -11.81 8.31 -2.20
C SER A 234 -12.99 8.24 -3.17
N PHE A 235 -13.60 7.07 -3.30
CA PHE A 235 -14.90 6.93 -3.98
C PHE A 235 -16.03 7.71 -3.27
N MET A 236 -15.82 8.09 -2.01
CA MET A 236 -16.70 8.97 -1.24
C MET A 236 -16.31 10.45 -1.32
N GLY A 237 -15.16 10.77 -1.93
CA GLY A 237 -14.61 12.11 -2.01
C GLY A 237 -15.33 13.02 -2.99
N GLN A 238 -15.13 14.31 -2.79
CA GLN A 238 -15.53 15.40 -3.69
C GLN A 238 -14.43 16.46 -3.70
N VAL A 239 -14.23 17.13 -4.82
CA VAL A 239 -13.23 18.20 -4.95
C VAL A 239 -13.43 19.31 -3.90
N SER A 240 -14.69 19.57 -3.52
CA SER A 240 -15.04 20.53 -2.46
C SER A 240 -14.52 20.15 -1.06
N ASN A 241 -14.09 18.92 -0.85
CA ASN A 241 -13.46 18.48 0.40
C ASN A 241 -11.98 18.86 0.48
N HIS A 242 -11.36 19.19 -0.65
CA HIS A 242 -9.92 19.49 -0.70
C HIS A 242 -9.63 20.83 -0.03
N PRO A 243 -8.55 20.93 0.75
CA PRO A 243 -8.09 22.20 1.28
C PRO A 243 -7.53 23.10 0.15
N ARG A 244 -7.08 24.29 0.51
CA ARG A 244 -6.38 25.21 -0.41
C ARG A 244 -5.22 24.47 -1.12
N GLN A 245 -5.16 24.62 -2.43
CA GLN A 245 -4.11 24.01 -3.25
C GLN A 245 -2.88 24.90 -3.33
N VAL A 246 -1.70 24.26 -3.40
CA VAL A 246 -0.41 24.93 -3.56
C VAL A 246 0.41 24.21 -4.61
N SER A 247 1.44 24.88 -5.14
CA SER A 247 2.41 24.24 -6.05
C SER A 247 3.52 23.54 -5.27
N CYS A 248 4.08 22.48 -5.87
CA CYS A 248 5.42 22.00 -5.58
C CYS A 248 6.41 22.66 -6.55
N TRP A 249 7.71 22.53 -6.28
CA TRP A 249 8.75 23.02 -7.20
C TRP A 249 9.74 21.91 -7.52
N ILE A 250 10.43 22.08 -8.63
CA ILE A 250 11.46 21.16 -9.09
C ILE A 250 12.77 21.90 -9.20
N THR A 251 13.81 21.34 -8.62
CA THR A 251 15.20 21.77 -8.75
C THR A 251 16.12 20.55 -8.95
N GLN A 252 17.42 20.76 -8.87
CA GLN A 252 18.39 19.69 -9.08
C GLN A 252 19.67 19.92 -8.26
N THR A 253 20.38 18.83 -7.98
CA THR A 253 21.74 18.87 -7.46
C THR A 253 22.70 19.45 -8.50
N THR A 254 23.85 19.95 -8.06
CA THR A 254 24.94 20.45 -8.90
C THR A 254 26.13 19.50 -8.85
N GLU A 255 27.10 19.70 -9.72
CA GLU A 255 28.37 18.96 -9.67
C GLU A 255 29.10 19.19 -8.34
N GLN A 256 29.06 20.44 -7.81
CA GLN A 256 29.59 20.78 -6.49
C GLN A 256 28.89 19.96 -5.39
N THR A 257 27.57 19.75 -5.47
CA THR A 257 26.84 18.89 -4.54
C THR A 257 27.39 17.47 -4.56
N HIS A 258 27.63 16.92 -5.77
CA HIS A 258 28.18 15.57 -5.92
C HIS A 258 29.62 15.46 -5.40
N GLU A 259 30.44 16.49 -5.59
CA GLU A 259 31.81 16.53 -5.06
C GLU A 259 31.84 16.55 -3.54
N ILE A 260 31.01 17.39 -2.90
CA ILE A 260 30.86 17.42 -1.43
C ILE A 260 30.50 16.03 -0.90
N ILE A 261 29.56 15.33 -1.56
CA ILE A 261 29.12 13.99 -1.16
C ILE A 261 30.26 12.98 -1.34
N ARG A 262 30.94 12.94 -2.50
CA ARG A 262 32.04 12.01 -2.76
C ARG A 262 33.17 12.15 -1.74
N ASN A 263 33.53 13.38 -1.42
CA ASN A 263 34.59 13.68 -0.44
C ASN A 263 34.20 13.25 1.00
N ALA A 264 32.91 13.12 1.31
CA ALA A 264 32.41 12.77 2.62
C ALA A 264 31.95 11.30 2.76
N LEU A 265 32.06 10.46 1.74
CA LEU A 265 31.59 9.06 1.75
C LEU A 265 32.19 8.25 2.93
N HIS A 266 33.44 8.48 3.27
CA HIS A 266 34.12 7.83 4.40
C HIS A 266 33.49 8.18 5.77
N ARG A 267 32.68 9.24 5.84
CA ARG A 267 31.96 9.70 7.04
C ARG A 267 30.49 9.23 7.02
N SER A 268 30.03 8.57 5.96
CA SER A 268 28.68 8.03 5.86
C SER A 268 28.57 6.72 6.64
N PRO A 269 27.60 6.55 7.55
CA PRO A 269 27.38 5.29 8.26
C PRO A 269 27.06 4.12 7.34
N LEU A 270 26.51 4.39 6.14
CA LEU A 270 26.24 3.39 5.12
C LEU A 270 27.53 2.85 4.49
N TYR A 271 28.51 3.74 4.19
CA TYR A 271 29.76 3.39 3.51
C TYR A 271 30.89 2.99 4.48
N SER A 272 30.75 3.34 5.76
CA SER A 272 31.70 2.93 6.82
C SER A 272 31.33 1.57 7.47
N GLY A 273 30.28 0.90 7.02
CA GLY A 273 29.86 -0.40 7.54
C GLY A 273 29.16 -0.35 8.92
N GLN A 274 28.73 0.83 9.37
CA GLN A 274 27.98 0.97 10.64
C GLN A 274 26.51 0.59 10.51
N ILE A 275 25.94 0.69 9.29
CA ILE A 275 24.59 0.25 8.95
C ILE A 275 24.70 -1.15 8.36
N GLU A 276 24.05 -2.11 9.03
CA GLU A 276 23.98 -3.52 8.60
C GLU A 276 22.74 -3.75 7.72
N GLY A 277 21.68 -3.00 7.96
CA GLY A 277 20.39 -3.14 7.28
C GLY A 277 20.42 -2.73 5.80
N ILE A 278 19.74 -3.52 4.96
CA ILE A 278 19.61 -3.24 3.52
C ILE A 278 18.60 -2.11 3.31
N GLY A 279 18.99 -1.12 2.50
CA GLY A 279 18.14 0.03 2.15
C GLY A 279 17.23 -0.24 0.95
N PRO A 280 16.16 0.57 0.77
CA PRO A 280 15.22 0.41 -0.33
C PRO A 280 15.85 0.79 -1.68
N ARG A 281 15.75 -0.10 -2.67
CA ARG A 281 16.25 0.10 -4.04
C ARG A 281 15.65 1.34 -4.73
N TYR A 282 14.38 1.63 -4.46
CA TYR A 282 13.61 2.68 -5.15
C TYR A 282 13.52 4.01 -4.39
N CYS A 283 14.17 4.10 -3.23
CA CYS A 283 14.37 5.34 -2.49
C CYS A 283 15.81 5.37 -1.95
N PRO A 284 16.82 5.32 -2.85
CA PRO A 284 18.21 5.33 -2.45
C PRO A 284 18.56 6.67 -1.79
N SER A 285 19.53 6.65 -0.90
CA SER A 285 20.12 7.88 -0.38
C SER A 285 20.76 8.70 -1.49
N ILE A 286 21.00 9.97 -1.26
CA ILE A 286 21.70 10.80 -2.27
C ILE A 286 23.13 10.29 -2.47
N GLU A 287 23.78 9.76 -1.43
CA GLU A 287 25.09 9.11 -1.53
C GLU A 287 25.05 7.93 -2.51
N ASP A 288 24.03 7.06 -2.39
CA ASP A 288 23.84 5.93 -3.30
C ASP A 288 23.63 6.37 -4.74
N LYS A 289 22.88 7.46 -4.97
CA LYS A 289 22.64 7.99 -6.32
C LYS A 289 23.93 8.50 -6.95
N VAL A 290 24.71 9.28 -6.20
CA VAL A 290 25.96 9.87 -6.66
C VAL A 290 27.02 8.80 -6.97
N VAL A 291 27.03 7.70 -6.21
CA VAL A 291 27.98 6.59 -6.45
C VAL A 291 27.51 5.69 -7.59
N ARG A 292 26.24 5.28 -7.60
CA ARG A 292 25.70 4.35 -8.60
C ARG A 292 25.53 4.95 -10.00
N PHE A 293 25.31 6.25 -10.08
CA PHE A 293 25.10 7.00 -11.31
C PHE A 293 26.15 8.11 -11.43
N ALA A 294 27.42 7.72 -11.30
CA ALA A 294 28.56 8.65 -11.26
C ALA A 294 28.72 9.49 -12.55
N GLU A 295 28.17 9.00 -13.67
CA GLU A 295 28.12 9.69 -14.95
C GLU A 295 27.13 10.86 -15.00
N LYS A 296 26.16 10.92 -14.07
CA LYS A 296 25.19 12.00 -13.99
C LYS A 296 25.75 13.20 -13.25
N THR A 297 25.62 14.37 -13.84
CA THR A 297 26.05 15.66 -13.28
C THR A 297 24.99 16.27 -12.36
N SER A 298 23.74 15.78 -12.42
CA SER A 298 22.64 16.28 -11.61
C SER A 298 21.60 15.20 -11.30
N HIS A 299 20.91 15.34 -10.16
CA HIS A 299 19.74 14.57 -9.78
C HIS A 299 18.58 15.50 -9.46
N GLN A 300 17.40 15.19 -9.97
CA GLN A 300 16.18 15.95 -9.73
C GLN A 300 15.76 15.89 -8.26
N ILE A 301 15.28 17.02 -7.75
CA ILE A 301 14.76 17.22 -6.41
C ILE A 301 13.37 17.82 -6.51
N PHE A 302 12.40 17.22 -5.82
CA PHE A 302 11.08 17.80 -5.65
C PHE A 302 11.03 18.56 -4.32
N VAL A 303 10.69 19.82 -4.38
CA VAL A 303 10.57 20.73 -3.24
C VAL A 303 9.09 20.73 -2.83
N GLU A 304 8.77 19.95 -1.83
CA GLU A 304 7.39 19.59 -1.48
C GLU A 304 7.01 20.21 -0.12
N PRO A 305 5.96 21.07 -0.05
CA PRO A 305 5.48 21.60 1.23
C PRO A 305 4.97 20.48 2.15
N GLU A 306 5.28 20.57 3.45
CA GLU A 306 4.75 19.64 4.47
C GLU A 306 3.39 20.06 5.04
N GLY A 307 2.88 21.24 4.69
CA GLY A 307 1.57 21.73 5.10
C GLY A 307 1.31 23.17 4.66
N LEU A 308 0.09 23.63 4.90
CA LEU A 308 -0.38 24.95 4.50
C LEU A 308 0.04 26.06 5.47
N GLU A 309 0.17 25.71 6.75
CA GLU A 309 0.42 26.65 7.84
C GLU A 309 1.83 26.45 8.47
N VAL A 310 2.68 25.65 7.80
CA VAL A 310 4.06 25.40 8.25
C VAL A 310 5.04 25.77 7.16
N ALA A 311 6.19 26.31 7.56
CA ALA A 311 7.25 26.69 6.62
C ALA A 311 8.14 25.51 6.21
N GLU A 312 7.94 24.32 6.79
CA GLU A 312 8.79 23.16 6.50
C GLU A 312 8.56 22.62 5.08
N ILE A 313 9.66 22.39 4.40
CA ILE A 313 9.74 21.78 3.07
C ILE A 313 10.42 20.42 3.18
N TYR A 314 9.87 19.44 2.46
CA TYR A 314 10.46 18.14 2.22
C TYR A 314 11.18 18.13 0.86
N PRO A 315 12.52 18.18 0.82
CA PRO A 315 13.27 18.09 -0.44
C PRO A 315 13.40 16.63 -0.85
N ASN A 316 12.41 16.13 -1.58
CA ASN A 316 12.35 14.74 -2.00
C ASN A 316 13.45 14.43 -3.03
N GLY A 317 14.27 13.45 -2.71
CA GLY A 317 15.36 13.01 -3.59
C GLY A 317 16.75 13.13 -2.97
N ILE A 318 16.88 13.77 -1.80
CA ILE A 318 18.15 13.94 -1.08
C ILE A 318 18.15 13.32 0.33
N SER A 319 17.47 12.18 0.50
CA SER A 319 17.59 11.39 1.75
C SER A 319 19.06 11.10 2.02
N THR A 320 19.53 11.33 3.25
CA THR A 320 20.94 11.20 3.61
C THR A 320 21.11 10.83 5.07
N SER A 321 22.23 10.19 5.38
CA SER A 321 22.70 9.96 6.74
C SER A 321 24.08 10.56 7.01
N LEU A 322 24.58 11.39 6.12
CA LEU A 322 25.85 12.12 6.29
C LEU A 322 25.83 12.99 7.56
N PRO A 323 27.00 13.34 8.12
CA PRO A 323 27.09 14.27 9.24
C PRO A 323 26.46 15.63 8.94
N PHE A 324 25.98 16.33 9.97
CA PHE A 324 25.22 17.56 9.80
C PHE A 324 25.98 18.68 9.05
N ASP A 325 27.27 18.83 9.30
CA ASP A 325 28.12 19.79 8.57
C ASP A 325 28.14 19.52 7.07
N VAL A 326 28.22 18.24 6.67
CA VAL A 326 28.15 17.82 5.27
C VAL A 326 26.74 18.03 4.70
N GLN A 327 25.70 17.72 5.49
CA GLN A 327 24.31 17.98 5.07
C GLN A 327 24.08 19.46 4.79
N LEU A 328 24.59 20.35 5.63
CA LEU A 328 24.47 21.79 5.44
C LEU A 328 25.20 22.25 4.16
N ALA A 329 26.42 21.75 3.92
CA ALA A 329 27.19 22.07 2.74
C ALA A 329 26.52 21.58 1.45
N LEU A 330 26.09 20.31 1.41
CA LEU A 330 25.41 19.74 0.23
C LEU A 330 24.06 20.41 -0.04
N VAL A 331 23.26 20.72 0.98
CA VAL A 331 21.97 21.41 0.81
C VAL A 331 22.19 22.79 0.21
N ARG A 332 23.13 23.57 0.71
CA ARG A 332 23.40 24.94 0.23
C ARG A 332 24.05 24.99 -1.14
N SER A 333 24.58 23.87 -1.64
CA SER A 333 25.11 23.78 -3.02
C SER A 333 24.04 23.46 -4.07
N ILE A 334 22.80 23.14 -3.65
CA ILE A 334 21.68 22.85 -4.54
C ILE A 334 21.15 24.17 -5.13
N HIS A 335 20.73 24.13 -6.38
CA HIS A 335 20.19 25.29 -7.08
C HIS A 335 18.93 25.83 -6.37
N GLY A 336 18.96 27.12 -5.98
CA GLY A 336 17.89 27.75 -5.20
C GLY A 336 17.95 27.55 -3.68
N PHE A 337 18.96 26.84 -3.16
CA PHE A 337 19.10 26.52 -1.73
C PHE A 337 20.28 27.23 -1.05
N ALA A 338 20.92 28.20 -1.70
CA ALA A 338 22.14 28.84 -1.21
C ALA A 338 22.04 29.38 0.25
N ASN A 339 20.87 29.87 0.63
CA ASN A 339 20.58 30.40 1.98
C ASN A 339 19.78 29.43 2.85
N ALA A 340 19.63 28.17 2.44
CA ALA A 340 18.78 27.21 3.12
C ALA A 340 19.14 27.05 4.59
N HIS A 341 18.10 27.08 5.45
CA HIS A 341 18.16 26.73 6.85
C HIS A 341 17.55 25.34 7.07
N ILE A 342 18.34 24.42 7.64
CA ILE A 342 17.89 23.09 7.98
C ILE A 342 17.18 23.14 9.34
N THR A 343 15.88 22.80 9.39
CA THR A 343 15.11 22.76 10.64
C THR A 343 15.26 21.41 11.35
N ARG A 344 15.50 20.33 10.60
CA ARG A 344 15.80 18.98 11.11
C ARG A 344 16.82 18.30 10.19
N PRO A 345 17.83 17.60 10.74
CA PRO A 345 18.77 16.84 9.91
C PRO A 345 18.08 15.66 9.22
N GLY A 346 18.60 15.27 8.07
CA GLY A 346 18.34 13.96 7.49
C GLY A 346 18.97 12.86 8.33
N TYR A 347 18.39 11.67 8.30
CA TYR A 347 18.92 10.52 9.03
C TYR A 347 18.55 9.20 8.35
N ALA A 348 19.34 8.17 8.64
CA ALA A 348 18.92 6.80 8.40
C ALA A 348 18.40 6.18 9.71
N ILE A 349 17.42 5.29 9.57
CA ILE A 349 16.93 4.47 10.67
C ILE A 349 17.01 3.00 10.29
N GLU A 350 17.62 2.21 11.16
CA GLU A 350 17.59 0.75 11.13
C GLU A 350 16.58 0.22 12.14
N TYR A 351 15.93 -0.88 11.79
CA TYR A 351 14.91 -1.51 12.63
C TYR A 351 14.79 -3.01 12.30
N ASP A 352 14.26 -3.77 13.26
CA ASP A 352 13.99 -5.19 13.06
C ASP A 352 12.77 -5.38 12.15
N PHE A 353 12.88 -6.32 11.22
CA PHE A 353 11.74 -6.85 10.46
C PHE A 353 11.72 -8.37 10.54
N PHE A 354 10.60 -8.96 10.25
CA PHE A 354 10.35 -10.39 10.34
C PHE A 354 10.12 -10.94 8.94
N ASP A 355 10.76 -12.09 8.65
CA ASP A 355 10.59 -12.74 7.35
C ASP A 355 9.10 -13.05 7.10
N PRO A 356 8.46 -12.40 6.12
CA PRO A 356 7.03 -12.55 5.91
C PRO A 356 6.61 -13.94 5.42
N ARG A 357 7.55 -14.81 5.03
CA ARG A 357 7.29 -16.23 4.75
C ARG A 357 6.84 -17.00 5.99
N GLY A 358 7.08 -16.46 7.18
CA GLY A 358 6.54 -16.93 8.45
C GLY A 358 5.05 -16.62 8.67
N LEU A 359 4.37 -15.98 7.71
CA LEU A 359 2.96 -15.61 7.77
C LEU A 359 2.09 -16.50 6.89
N LYS A 360 0.82 -16.66 7.30
CA LYS A 360 -0.28 -17.17 6.46
C LYS A 360 -0.77 -16.05 5.53
N ALA A 361 -1.60 -16.38 4.54
CA ALA A 361 -2.24 -15.39 3.68
C ALA A 361 -3.15 -14.38 4.42
N SER A 362 -3.62 -14.74 5.61
CA SER A 362 -4.35 -13.88 6.54
C SER A 362 -3.48 -12.84 7.26
N LEU A 363 -2.15 -12.89 7.09
CA LEU A 363 -1.12 -12.20 7.86
C LEU A 363 -1.00 -12.66 9.32
N GLU A 364 -1.65 -13.74 9.70
CA GLU A 364 -1.42 -14.42 10.97
C GLU A 364 -0.05 -15.11 10.93
N THR A 365 0.69 -15.08 12.05
CA THR A 365 1.97 -15.81 12.14
C THR A 365 1.73 -17.32 12.16
N LYS A 366 2.60 -18.08 11.50
CA LYS A 366 2.57 -19.55 11.55
C LYS A 366 3.00 -20.11 12.91
N ALA A 367 3.81 -19.35 13.66
CA ALA A 367 4.41 -19.79 14.92
C ALA A 367 3.50 -19.56 16.14
N VAL A 368 2.63 -18.52 16.13
CA VAL A 368 1.79 -18.15 17.26
C VAL A 368 0.38 -17.86 16.77
N GLY A 369 -0.57 -18.67 17.16
CA GLY A 369 -1.98 -18.48 16.81
C GLY A 369 -2.56 -17.20 17.37
N GLY A 370 -3.42 -16.51 16.59
CA GLY A 370 -4.03 -15.23 16.94
C GLY A 370 -3.08 -14.01 16.89
N LEU A 371 -1.81 -14.17 16.55
CA LEU A 371 -0.84 -13.08 16.39
C LEU A 371 -0.69 -12.73 14.91
N PHE A 372 -0.96 -11.48 14.56
CA PHE A 372 -0.91 -10.94 13.19
C PHE A 372 0.16 -9.86 13.06
N PHE A 373 0.88 -9.83 11.93
CA PHE A 373 1.84 -8.78 11.63
C PHE A 373 1.41 -7.97 10.41
N ALA A 374 1.54 -6.64 10.46
CA ALA A 374 1.21 -5.78 9.35
C ALA A 374 2.13 -4.55 9.23
N GLY A 375 2.44 -4.17 7.99
CA GLY A 375 3.26 -3.00 7.67
C GLY A 375 4.75 -3.31 7.60
N GLN A 376 5.58 -2.36 8.05
CA GLN A 376 7.05 -2.45 7.91
C GLN A 376 7.68 -3.65 8.62
N ILE A 377 7.05 -4.18 9.64
CA ILE A 377 7.49 -5.41 10.33
C ILE A 377 7.60 -6.60 9.35
N ASN A 378 6.85 -6.58 8.25
CA ASN A 378 6.87 -7.58 7.19
C ASN A 378 7.83 -7.22 6.04
N GLY A 379 8.72 -6.25 6.24
CA GLY A 379 9.71 -5.85 5.25
C GLY A 379 9.19 -4.94 4.13
N THR A 380 8.04 -4.32 4.27
CA THR A 380 7.54 -3.32 3.32
C THR A 380 7.99 -1.90 3.66
N THR A 381 8.06 -1.00 2.66
CA THR A 381 8.25 0.43 2.87
C THR A 381 7.24 1.22 2.06
N GLY A 382 6.30 1.85 2.75
CA GLY A 382 5.28 2.74 2.20
C GLY A 382 4.04 2.76 3.07
N TYR A 383 3.38 3.90 3.10
CA TYR A 383 2.16 4.11 3.88
C TYR A 383 1.02 3.24 3.37
N GLU A 384 0.92 3.11 2.05
CA GLU A 384 -0.14 2.40 1.35
C GLU A 384 -0.01 0.88 1.53
N GLU A 385 1.21 0.35 1.44
CA GLU A 385 1.51 -1.06 1.72
C GLU A 385 1.21 -1.40 3.17
N ALA A 386 1.54 -0.49 4.09
CA ALA A 386 1.26 -0.66 5.51
C ALA A 386 -0.25 -0.65 5.79
N ALA A 387 -0.98 0.31 5.23
CA ALA A 387 -2.43 0.44 5.38
C ALA A 387 -3.18 -0.79 4.81
N ALA A 388 -2.78 -1.27 3.62
CA ALA A 388 -3.37 -2.44 2.98
C ALA A 388 -3.20 -3.71 3.85
N GLN A 389 -1.99 -3.94 4.37
CA GLN A 389 -1.73 -5.04 5.28
C GLN A 389 -2.50 -4.88 6.60
N GLY A 390 -2.55 -3.65 7.13
CA GLY A 390 -3.29 -3.34 8.36
C GLY A 390 -4.76 -3.69 8.25
N LEU A 391 -5.43 -3.24 7.19
CA LEU A 391 -6.83 -3.54 6.93
C LEU A 391 -7.08 -5.06 6.90
N LEU A 392 -6.24 -5.81 6.15
CA LEU A 392 -6.37 -7.26 6.04
C LEU A 392 -6.12 -7.97 7.38
N ALA A 393 -5.06 -7.60 8.10
CA ALA A 393 -4.73 -8.20 9.39
C ALA A 393 -5.81 -7.92 10.44
N GLY A 394 -6.31 -6.68 10.52
CA GLY A 394 -7.38 -6.30 11.43
C GLY A 394 -8.69 -7.03 11.16
N LEU A 395 -9.08 -7.14 9.89
CA LEU A 395 -10.23 -7.94 9.48
C LEU A 395 -10.07 -9.41 9.90
N ASN A 396 -8.91 -10.02 9.59
CA ASN A 396 -8.68 -11.43 9.92
C ASN A 396 -8.54 -11.67 11.42
N ALA A 397 -8.01 -10.72 12.19
CA ALA A 397 -8.01 -10.80 13.65
C ALA A 397 -9.43 -10.83 14.23
N ALA A 398 -10.34 -10.00 13.70
CA ALA A 398 -11.76 -10.04 14.09
C ALA A 398 -12.42 -11.37 13.69
N ARG A 399 -12.19 -11.85 12.46
CA ARG A 399 -12.73 -13.13 11.97
C ARG A 399 -12.21 -14.32 12.79
N HIS A 400 -10.93 -14.29 13.19
CA HIS A 400 -10.33 -15.31 14.05
C HIS A 400 -11.10 -15.42 15.38
N VAL A 401 -11.36 -14.29 16.05
CA VAL A 401 -12.13 -14.27 17.31
C VAL A 401 -13.56 -14.76 17.13
N GLN A 402 -14.16 -14.46 16.00
CA GLN A 402 -15.55 -14.87 15.65
C GLN A 402 -15.63 -16.32 15.18
N GLY A 403 -14.52 -17.06 15.07
CA GLY A 403 -14.50 -18.41 14.53
C GLY A 403 -14.84 -18.50 13.03
N LEU A 404 -14.68 -17.40 12.30
CA LEU A 404 -14.95 -17.33 10.87
C LEU A 404 -13.70 -17.67 10.05
N PRO A 405 -13.84 -18.25 8.85
CA PRO A 405 -12.70 -18.52 7.97
C PRO A 405 -11.92 -17.23 7.65
N ALA A 406 -10.60 -17.31 7.61
CA ALA A 406 -9.75 -16.21 7.18
C ALA A 406 -10.03 -15.82 5.72
N TRP A 407 -9.82 -14.55 5.39
CA TRP A 407 -9.97 -14.06 4.03
C TRP A 407 -8.68 -13.38 3.56
N SER A 408 -8.33 -13.61 2.32
CA SER A 408 -7.29 -12.89 1.59
C SER A 408 -7.69 -12.83 0.12
N PRO A 409 -7.61 -11.68 -0.55
CA PRO A 409 -7.90 -11.62 -1.98
C PRO A 409 -6.79 -12.33 -2.77
N ARG A 410 -7.17 -12.93 -3.90
CA ARG A 410 -6.21 -13.53 -4.82
C ARG A 410 -5.49 -12.45 -5.64
N ARG A 411 -4.40 -12.85 -6.31
CA ARG A 411 -3.60 -11.99 -7.20
C ARG A 411 -4.39 -11.43 -8.39
N ASP A 412 -5.42 -12.12 -8.83
CA ASP A 412 -6.32 -11.68 -9.91
C ASP A 412 -7.47 -10.78 -9.42
N GLU A 413 -7.68 -10.68 -8.11
CA GLU A 413 -8.75 -9.89 -7.50
C GLU A 413 -8.28 -8.51 -7.02
N ALA A 414 -7.06 -8.41 -6.51
CA ALA A 414 -6.56 -7.16 -5.92
C ALA A 414 -5.03 -7.05 -5.93
N TYR A 415 -4.51 -5.81 -6.01
CA TYR A 415 -3.12 -5.50 -5.69
C TYR A 415 -2.76 -5.88 -4.26
N LEU A 416 -3.70 -5.78 -3.32
CA LEU A 416 -3.55 -6.30 -1.97
C LEU A 416 -3.23 -7.80 -1.98
N GLY A 417 -3.89 -8.58 -2.86
CA GLY A 417 -3.58 -10.00 -3.05
C GLY A 417 -2.20 -10.23 -3.63
N VAL A 418 -1.78 -9.42 -4.61
CA VAL A 418 -0.40 -9.46 -5.16
C VAL A 418 0.61 -9.14 -4.05
N LEU A 419 0.38 -8.09 -3.26
CA LEU A 419 1.25 -7.70 -2.14
C LEU A 419 1.45 -8.84 -1.15
N VAL A 420 0.36 -9.41 -0.67
CA VAL A 420 0.43 -10.47 0.37
C VAL A 420 1.09 -11.72 -0.18
N ASP A 421 0.70 -12.16 -1.37
CA ASP A 421 1.27 -13.36 -1.98
C ASP A 421 2.77 -13.21 -2.28
N ASP A 422 3.22 -12.04 -2.79
CA ASP A 422 4.64 -11.74 -2.97
C ASP A 422 5.41 -11.86 -1.65
N LEU A 423 4.89 -11.26 -0.56
CA LEU A 423 5.53 -11.27 0.75
C LEU A 423 5.68 -12.69 1.30
N ILE A 424 4.59 -13.44 1.36
CA ILE A 424 4.61 -14.78 2.02
C ILE A 424 5.26 -15.87 1.18
N THR A 425 5.41 -15.65 -0.14
CA THR A 425 6.00 -16.62 -1.06
C THR A 425 7.47 -16.32 -1.35
N HIS A 426 7.79 -15.07 -1.73
CA HIS A 426 9.17 -14.70 -2.07
C HIS A 426 9.98 -14.24 -0.85
N GLY A 427 9.30 -13.68 0.16
CA GLY A 427 9.97 -12.96 1.23
C GLY A 427 10.51 -11.61 0.74
N THR A 428 11.35 -10.98 1.56
CA THR A 428 11.97 -9.71 1.24
C THR A 428 13.47 -9.76 1.52
N THR A 429 14.29 -9.50 0.51
CA THR A 429 15.73 -9.29 0.65
C THR A 429 16.11 -7.83 0.68
N GLU A 430 15.20 -6.98 0.26
CA GLU A 430 15.25 -5.50 0.31
C GLU A 430 13.84 -4.99 0.61
N PRO A 431 13.67 -3.76 1.16
CA PRO A 431 12.34 -3.24 1.46
C PRO A 431 11.38 -3.31 0.28
N TYR A 432 10.30 -4.07 0.43
CA TYR A 432 9.30 -4.30 -0.61
C TYR A 432 8.49 -3.04 -0.89
N ARG A 433 8.24 -2.79 -2.17
CA ARG A 433 7.40 -1.70 -2.64
C ARG A 433 6.49 -2.16 -3.78
N MET A 434 5.23 -1.72 -3.75
CA MET A 434 4.27 -2.03 -4.80
C MET A 434 4.51 -1.17 -6.06
N PHE A 435 4.50 -1.86 -7.21
CA PHE A 435 4.51 -1.28 -8.55
C PHE A 435 3.52 -2.01 -9.45
N THR A 436 3.03 -1.32 -10.48
CA THR A 436 2.12 -1.95 -11.46
C THR A 436 2.76 -3.11 -12.24
N SER A 437 4.08 -3.15 -12.32
CA SER A 437 4.82 -4.26 -12.96
C SER A 437 4.76 -5.57 -12.18
N ARG A 438 4.38 -5.54 -10.89
CA ARG A 438 4.23 -6.74 -10.06
C ARG A 438 2.91 -7.48 -10.31
N ALA A 439 1.90 -6.77 -10.85
CA ALA A 439 0.60 -7.34 -11.14
C ALA A 439 0.55 -7.85 -12.58
N GLU A 440 0.45 -9.15 -12.75
CA GLU A 440 0.27 -9.83 -14.03
C GLU A 440 -1.09 -9.50 -14.67
N TYR A 441 -2.11 -9.24 -13.84
CA TYR A 441 -3.48 -8.93 -14.28
C TYR A 441 -3.83 -7.43 -14.17
N ARG A 442 -2.86 -6.53 -14.37
CA ARG A 442 -3.04 -5.08 -14.20
C ARG A 442 -4.10 -4.43 -15.08
N LEU A 443 -4.48 -5.07 -16.20
CA LEU A 443 -5.61 -4.61 -17.02
C LEU A 443 -6.95 -4.76 -16.29
N GLN A 444 -7.07 -5.77 -15.44
CA GLN A 444 -8.23 -6.00 -14.58
C GLN A 444 -8.13 -5.20 -13.26
N LEU A 445 -6.92 -5.07 -12.71
CA LEU A 445 -6.66 -4.44 -11.41
C LEU A 445 -6.35 -2.94 -11.57
N ARG A 446 -7.38 -2.12 -11.83
CA ARG A 446 -7.19 -0.68 -12.04
C ARG A 446 -7.66 0.12 -10.82
N GLU A 447 -7.19 1.37 -10.70
CA GLU A 447 -7.69 2.31 -9.69
C GLU A 447 -9.18 2.60 -9.87
N ASP A 448 -9.60 2.84 -11.12
CA ASP A 448 -10.94 3.27 -11.48
C ASP A 448 -12.04 2.26 -11.14
N ASN A 449 -11.70 0.96 -11.07
CA ASN A 449 -12.66 -0.12 -10.85
C ASN A 449 -12.48 -0.86 -9.50
N ALA A 450 -11.67 -0.34 -8.59
CA ALA A 450 -11.44 -1.00 -7.31
C ALA A 450 -12.74 -1.19 -6.51
N ASP A 451 -13.65 -0.22 -6.57
CA ASP A 451 -14.96 -0.30 -5.94
C ASP A 451 -15.83 -1.44 -6.53
N ALA A 452 -15.85 -1.58 -7.85
CA ALA A 452 -16.59 -2.65 -8.52
C ALA A 452 -16.06 -4.06 -8.17
N ARG A 453 -14.76 -4.18 -7.86
CA ARG A 453 -14.13 -5.45 -7.46
C ARG A 453 -14.32 -5.78 -5.98
N LEU A 454 -14.27 -4.79 -5.09
CA LEU A 454 -14.05 -5.03 -3.66
C LEU A 454 -15.14 -4.48 -2.73
N THR A 455 -15.95 -3.48 -3.13
CA THR A 455 -16.94 -2.88 -2.21
C THR A 455 -18.02 -3.89 -1.80
N GLY A 456 -18.47 -4.76 -2.70
CA GLY A 456 -19.40 -5.84 -2.38
C GLY A 456 -18.82 -6.84 -1.38
N VAL A 457 -17.54 -7.16 -1.53
CA VAL A 457 -16.80 -8.03 -0.60
C VAL A 457 -16.67 -7.36 0.77
N GLY A 458 -16.27 -6.08 0.80
CA GLY A 458 -16.19 -5.30 2.04
C GLY A 458 -17.53 -5.20 2.76
N ARG A 459 -18.64 -5.05 2.01
CA ARG A 459 -20.00 -5.04 2.56
C ARG A 459 -20.36 -6.36 3.23
N ALA A 460 -20.10 -7.46 2.56
CA ALA A 460 -20.36 -8.80 3.11
C ALA A 460 -19.56 -9.11 4.37
N MET A 461 -18.40 -8.45 4.55
CA MET A 461 -17.51 -8.61 5.71
C MET A 461 -17.76 -7.56 6.82
N GLY A 462 -18.76 -6.69 6.69
CA GLY A 462 -19.08 -5.67 7.68
C GLY A 462 -18.17 -4.43 7.67
N LEU A 463 -17.28 -4.30 6.70
CA LEU A 463 -16.33 -3.17 6.60
C LEU A 463 -16.94 -1.91 5.98
N VAL A 464 -17.92 -2.09 5.08
CA VAL A 464 -18.55 -1.04 4.29
C VAL A 464 -19.89 -0.65 4.92
N ASP A 465 -20.02 0.62 5.30
CA ASP A 465 -21.23 1.20 5.86
C ASP A 465 -22.34 1.44 4.81
N ASP A 466 -23.55 1.81 5.28
CA ASP A 466 -24.71 2.01 4.42
C ASP A 466 -24.53 3.19 3.45
N ALA A 467 -23.84 4.25 3.86
CA ALA A 467 -23.63 5.43 3.01
C ALA A 467 -22.71 5.10 1.83
N ARG A 468 -21.60 4.38 2.09
CA ARG A 468 -20.68 3.93 1.04
C ARG A 468 -21.37 2.92 0.11
N TRP A 469 -22.14 1.98 0.68
CA TRP A 469 -22.89 1.01 -0.10
C TRP A 469 -23.90 1.67 -1.03
N ALA A 470 -24.70 2.64 -0.51
CA ALA A 470 -25.67 3.36 -1.31
C ALA A 470 -25.04 4.13 -2.48
N ARG A 471 -23.91 4.82 -2.23
CA ARG A 471 -23.17 5.53 -3.28
C ARG A 471 -22.60 4.57 -4.34
N PHE A 472 -22.02 3.46 -3.91
CA PHE A 472 -21.53 2.42 -4.80
C PHE A 472 -22.65 1.82 -5.66
N ALA A 473 -23.77 1.43 -5.05
CA ALA A 473 -24.92 0.87 -5.75
C ALA A 473 -25.49 1.85 -6.80
N ALA A 474 -25.65 3.12 -6.43
CA ALA A 474 -26.11 4.17 -7.35
C ALA A 474 -25.16 4.35 -8.55
N LYS A 475 -23.84 4.35 -8.32
CA LYS A 475 -22.83 4.42 -9.38
C LYS A 475 -22.93 3.21 -10.32
N GLN A 476 -23.00 1.99 -9.78
CA GLN A 476 -23.10 0.77 -10.59
C GLN A 476 -24.39 0.75 -11.43
N GLU A 477 -25.52 1.16 -10.82
CA GLU A 477 -26.78 1.28 -11.54
C GLU A 477 -26.72 2.32 -12.67
N ALA A 478 -26.08 3.46 -12.43
CA ALA A 478 -25.90 4.50 -13.45
C ALA A 478 -25.02 4.01 -14.63
N VAL A 479 -23.91 3.31 -14.33
CA VAL A 479 -23.04 2.70 -15.36
C VAL A 479 -23.83 1.68 -16.19
N GLN A 480 -24.58 0.79 -15.53
CA GLN A 480 -25.38 -0.23 -16.21
C GLN A 480 -26.47 0.39 -17.07
N ARG A 481 -27.19 1.37 -16.54
CA ARG A 481 -28.27 2.09 -17.23
C ARG A 481 -27.76 2.79 -18.49
N GLU A 482 -26.63 3.49 -18.40
CA GLU A 482 -26.02 4.20 -19.52
C GLU A 482 -25.45 3.23 -20.58
N THR A 483 -24.79 2.17 -20.14
CA THR A 483 -24.31 1.10 -21.04
C THR A 483 -25.46 0.47 -21.81
N THR A 484 -26.58 0.17 -21.13
CA THR A 484 -27.79 -0.38 -21.75
C THR A 484 -28.40 0.61 -22.74
N ARG A 485 -28.50 1.90 -22.37
CA ARG A 485 -28.99 2.96 -23.27
C ARG A 485 -28.19 3.03 -24.57
N LEU A 486 -26.86 3.09 -24.47
CA LEU A 486 -25.98 3.20 -25.64
C LEU A 486 -25.99 1.90 -26.49
N SER A 487 -26.11 0.75 -25.85
CA SER A 487 -26.18 -0.54 -26.55
C SER A 487 -27.46 -0.74 -27.37
N ALA A 488 -28.53 -0.02 -27.04
CA ALA A 488 -29.80 -0.03 -27.76
C ALA A 488 -29.79 0.86 -29.02
N LEU A 489 -28.79 1.72 -29.19
CA LEU A 489 -28.70 2.69 -30.25
C LEU A 489 -27.81 2.18 -31.42
N TRP A 490 -28.31 2.29 -32.63
CA TRP A 490 -27.62 1.82 -33.83
C TRP A 490 -27.49 2.94 -34.87
N ALA A 491 -26.28 3.27 -35.23
CA ALA A 491 -25.93 4.18 -36.31
C ALA A 491 -25.78 3.40 -37.61
N THR A 492 -26.55 3.79 -38.64
CA THR A 492 -26.43 3.22 -40.00
C THR A 492 -26.15 4.34 -40.99
N PRO A 493 -25.55 4.05 -42.16
CA PRO A 493 -25.27 5.06 -43.19
C PRO A 493 -26.51 5.86 -43.64
N GLY A 494 -27.68 5.25 -43.52
CA GLY A 494 -28.94 5.83 -44.00
C GLY A 494 -29.84 6.44 -42.94
N ASN A 495 -29.61 6.22 -41.63
CA ASN A 495 -30.47 6.77 -40.58
C ASN A 495 -29.99 8.15 -40.10
N ALA A 496 -30.89 8.87 -39.39
CA ALA A 496 -30.58 10.20 -38.86
C ALA A 496 -29.36 10.16 -37.92
N LEU A 497 -29.31 9.18 -37.01
CA LEU A 497 -28.25 9.01 -36.04
C LEU A 497 -26.87 8.80 -36.71
N GLY A 498 -26.83 7.96 -37.77
CA GLY A 498 -25.57 7.73 -38.50
C GLY A 498 -25.04 8.97 -39.19
N ARG A 499 -25.93 9.82 -39.73
CA ARG A 499 -25.56 11.11 -40.33
C ARG A 499 -25.07 12.08 -39.26
N GLU A 500 -25.81 12.25 -38.17
CA GLU A 500 -25.39 13.12 -37.05
C GLU A 500 -24.05 12.70 -36.45
N VAL A 501 -23.80 11.40 -36.27
CA VAL A 501 -22.52 10.85 -35.81
C VAL A 501 -21.40 11.18 -36.81
N ALA A 502 -21.65 11.01 -38.10
CA ALA A 502 -20.65 11.31 -39.13
C ALA A 502 -20.31 12.80 -39.17
N ASP A 503 -21.33 13.66 -39.11
CA ASP A 503 -21.18 15.12 -39.22
C ASP A 503 -20.52 15.70 -37.94
N ALA A 504 -20.99 15.29 -36.76
CA ALA A 504 -20.49 15.85 -35.48
C ALA A 504 -19.09 15.36 -35.10
N LEU A 505 -18.72 14.13 -35.48
CA LEU A 505 -17.46 13.49 -35.06
C LEU A 505 -16.45 13.36 -36.19
N GLY A 506 -16.83 13.66 -37.45
CA GLY A 506 -15.96 13.49 -38.62
C GLY A 506 -15.61 12.03 -38.92
N VAL A 507 -16.43 11.07 -38.48
CA VAL A 507 -16.19 9.63 -38.66
C VAL A 507 -17.13 9.04 -39.69
N THR A 508 -16.62 8.16 -40.54
CA THR A 508 -17.45 7.46 -41.53
C THR A 508 -18.20 6.29 -40.88
N VAL A 509 -19.53 6.32 -40.98
CA VAL A 509 -20.40 5.20 -40.63
C VAL A 509 -20.69 4.44 -41.94
N SER A 510 -19.86 3.44 -42.26
CA SER A 510 -19.95 2.68 -43.52
C SER A 510 -20.87 1.46 -43.44
N ARG A 511 -21.20 1.02 -42.26
CA ARG A 511 -22.05 -0.14 -41.93
C ARG A 511 -22.86 0.12 -40.69
N GLU A 512 -23.88 -0.68 -40.46
CA GLU A 512 -24.59 -0.69 -39.18
C GLU A 512 -23.61 -0.92 -38.02
N THR A 513 -23.59 0.02 -37.08
CA THR A 513 -22.66 0.01 -35.98
C THR A 513 -23.39 0.39 -34.69
N ASN A 514 -23.21 -0.41 -33.65
CA ASN A 514 -23.72 -0.07 -32.33
C ASN A 514 -22.97 1.15 -31.75
N VAL A 515 -23.68 2.03 -31.07
CA VAL A 515 -23.07 3.24 -30.48
C VAL A 515 -21.96 2.92 -29.46
N LEU A 516 -22.11 1.86 -28.67
CA LEU A 516 -21.02 1.39 -27.80
C LEU A 516 -19.77 0.99 -28.60
N ASP A 517 -19.93 0.37 -29.77
CA ASP A 517 -18.79 -0.02 -30.62
C ASP A 517 -18.05 1.19 -31.20
N LEU A 518 -18.70 2.34 -31.33
CA LEU A 518 -18.02 3.58 -31.69
C LEU A 518 -17.01 4.01 -30.63
N ILE A 519 -17.32 3.81 -29.34
CA ILE A 519 -16.40 4.14 -28.22
C ILE A 519 -15.12 3.28 -28.27
N LYS A 520 -15.16 2.10 -28.90
CA LYS A 520 -13.95 1.25 -29.06
C LYS A 520 -12.89 1.89 -29.95
N ARG A 521 -13.25 2.88 -30.76
CA ARG A 521 -12.28 3.60 -31.61
C ARG A 521 -11.38 4.48 -30.71
N PRO A 522 -10.05 4.44 -30.91
CA PRO A 522 -9.11 5.20 -30.07
C PRO A 522 -9.37 6.70 -30.04
N GLU A 523 -9.80 7.26 -31.18
CA GLU A 523 -10.05 8.69 -31.37
C GLU A 523 -11.36 9.18 -30.73
N LEU A 524 -12.27 8.29 -30.35
CA LEU A 524 -13.55 8.65 -29.74
C LEU A 524 -13.52 8.43 -28.23
N THR A 525 -14.03 9.43 -27.51
CA THR A 525 -14.28 9.36 -26.07
C THR A 525 -15.78 9.40 -25.79
N TYR A 526 -16.18 9.01 -24.59
CA TYR A 526 -17.58 9.19 -24.17
C TYR A 526 -18.01 10.66 -24.30
N ALA A 527 -17.17 11.59 -23.84
CA ALA A 527 -17.46 13.03 -23.92
C ALA A 527 -17.62 13.56 -25.34
N THR A 528 -16.79 13.08 -26.30
CA THR A 528 -16.95 13.45 -27.72
C THR A 528 -18.23 12.88 -28.30
N LEU A 529 -18.59 11.65 -27.95
CA LEU A 529 -19.81 11.02 -28.41
C LEU A 529 -21.07 11.74 -27.92
N MET A 530 -21.07 12.24 -26.67
CA MET A 530 -22.21 13.00 -26.10
C MET A 530 -22.40 14.41 -26.71
N ARG A 531 -21.50 14.86 -27.60
CA ARG A 531 -21.72 16.08 -28.41
C ARG A 531 -22.69 15.88 -29.56
N VAL A 532 -22.96 14.63 -29.93
CA VAL A 532 -23.98 14.31 -30.93
C VAL A 532 -25.36 14.57 -30.32
N PRO A 533 -26.20 15.47 -30.88
CA PRO A 533 -27.46 15.86 -30.24
C PRO A 533 -28.39 14.69 -29.93
N ALA A 534 -28.46 13.69 -30.80
CA ALA A 534 -29.28 12.48 -30.61
C ALA A 534 -28.74 11.54 -29.51
N LEU A 535 -27.52 11.70 -29.05
CA LEU A 535 -26.88 10.86 -28.01
C LEU A 535 -26.76 11.56 -26.67
N GLY A 536 -26.65 12.91 -26.68
CA GLY A 536 -26.49 13.72 -25.47
C GLY A 536 -27.78 13.89 -24.65
N PRO A 537 -27.65 14.51 -23.47
CA PRO A 537 -26.42 15.04 -22.88
C PRO A 537 -25.52 13.96 -22.23
N GLY A 538 -26.00 12.72 -22.06
CA GLY A 538 -25.29 11.66 -21.36
C GLY A 538 -25.43 11.75 -19.84
N VAL A 539 -24.43 11.20 -19.12
CA VAL A 539 -24.39 11.24 -17.66
C VAL A 539 -23.52 12.38 -17.15
N ASP A 540 -23.96 13.05 -16.09
CA ASP A 540 -23.24 14.19 -15.47
C ASP A 540 -22.07 13.72 -14.59
N ASP A 541 -22.16 12.52 -14.02
CA ASP A 541 -21.10 11.97 -13.17
C ASP A 541 -19.90 11.52 -14.01
N ALA A 542 -18.78 12.23 -13.86
CA ALA A 542 -17.55 11.96 -14.59
C ALA A 542 -16.98 10.55 -14.31
N GLN A 543 -17.18 9.99 -13.11
CA GLN A 543 -16.74 8.64 -12.78
C GLN A 543 -17.59 7.59 -13.51
N VAL A 544 -18.90 7.85 -13.66
CA VAL A 544 -19.79 6.97 -14.44
C VAL A 544 -19.41 7.02 -15.92
N ALA A 545 -19.22 8.22 -16.48
CA ALA A 545 -18.81 8.42 -17.88
C ALA A 545 -17.49 7.68 -18.19
N GLU A 546 -16.51 7.84 -17.31
CA GLU A 546 -15.21 7.17 -17.41
C GLU A 546 -15.34 5.65 -17.35
N GLN A 547 -16.15 5.10 -16.44
CA GLN A 547 -16.36 3.64 -16.33
C GLN A 547 -17.04 3.06 -17.58
N VAL A 548 -18.03 3.75 -18.15
CA VAL A 548 -18.64 3.34 -19.42
C VAL A 548 -17.59 3.28 -20.53
N GLU A 549 -16.78 4.33 -20.68
CA GLU A 549 -15.73 4.39 -21.70
C GLU A 549 -14.70 3.28 -21.54
N ILE A 550 -14.11 3.15 -20.33
CA ILE A 550 -13.05 2.18 -20.08
C ILE A 550 -13.56 0.74 -20.23
N SER A 551 -14.75 0.43 -19.72
CA SER A 551 -15.31 -0.93 -19.81
C SER A 551 -15.49 -1.38 -21.26
N VAL A 552 -15.90 -0.48 -22.13
CA VAL A 552 -16.09 -0.76 -23.57
C VAL A 552 -14.75 -0.90 -24.31
N LYS A 553 -13.81 0.03 -24.08
CA LYS A 553 -12.48 0.00 -24.72
C LYS A 553 -11.66 -1.22 -24.32
N TYR A 554 -11.81 -1.68 -23.09
CA TYR A 554 -11.03 -2.80 -22.56
C TYR A 554 -11.73 -4.16 -22.65
N ALA A 555 -13.01 -4.23 -23.06
CA ALA A 555 -13.81 -5.45 -23.09
C ALA A 555 -13.09 -6.66 -23.71
N GLY A 556 -12.58 -6.52 -24.93
CA GLY A 556 -11.93 -7.63 -25.63
C GLY A 556 -10.59 -8.08 -25.03
N TYR A 557 -9.90 -7.19 -24.29
CA TYR A 557 -8.68 -7.54 -23.54
C TYR A 557 -9.04 -8.26 -22.23
N LEU A 558 -10.08 -7.79 -21.55
CA LEU A 558 -10.55 -8.37 -20.30
C LEU A 558 -11.12 -9.77 -20.50
N ASP A 559 -11.84 -10.01 -21.59
CA ASP A 559 -12.38 -11.34 -21.91
C ASP A 559 -11.25 -12.36 -22.09
N ARG A 560 -10.23 -12.01 -22.89
CA ARG A 560 -9.04 -12.88 -23.05
C ARG A 560 -8.32 -13.11 -21.72
N GLN A 561 -8.18 -12.07 -20.89
CA GLN A 561 -7.53 -12.21 -19.58
C GLN A 561 -8.34 -13.10 -18.63
N ARG A 562 -9.67 -13.03 -18.64
CA ARG A 562 -10.54 -13.93 -17.88
C ARG A 562 -10.35 -15.40 -18.28
N ASP A 563 -10.25 -15.67 -19.58
CA ASP A 563 -9.98 -17.03 -20.08
C ASP A 563 -8.60 -17.54 -19.63
N ASP A 564 -7.59 -16.68 -19.62
CA ASP A 564 -6.25 -17.00 -19.11
C ASP A 564 -6.28 -17.29 -17.61
N ILE A 565 -6.95 -16.45 -16.83
CA ILE A 565 -7.15 -16.64 -15.39
C ILE A 565 -7.86 -17.96 -15.11
N ALA A 566 -8.97 -18.22 -15.80
CA ALA A 566 -9.73 -19.46 -15.62
C ALA A 566 -8.92 -20.72 -15.92
N ARG A 567 -8.03 -20.66 -16.92
CA ARG A 567 -7.10 -21.76 -17.24
C ARG A 567 -6.05 -21.98 -16.14
N GLN A 568 -5.49 -20.90 -15.60
CA GLN A 568 -4.49 -20.98 -14.52
C GLN A 568 -5.10 -21.43 -13.20
N GLN A 569 -6.28 -20.92 -12.83
CA GLN A 569 -6.95 -21.24 -11.58
C GLN A 569 -7.27 -22.72 -11.40
N ARG A 570 -7.48 -23.49 -12.47
CA ARG A 570 -7.77 -24.94 -12.38
C ARG A 570 -6.69 -25.71 -11.60
N HIS A 571 -5.48 -25.23 -11.57
CA HIS A 571 -4.36 -25.87 -10.87
C HIS A 571 -3.86 -25.04 -9.68
N GLU A 572 -3.95 -23.70 -9.74
CA GLU A 572 -3.42 -22.81 -8.71
C GLU A 572 -4.08 -22.97 -7.33
N THR A 573 -5.38 -23.18 -7.29
CA THR A 573 -6.16 -23.28 -6.05
C THR A 573 -6.09 -24.67 -5.39
N THR A 574 -5.36 -25.64 -5.98
CA THR A 574 -5.21 -26.96 -5.36
C THR A 574 -4.52 -26.82 -4.03
N PRO A 575 -5.19 -27.10 -2.89
CA PRO A 575 -4.63 -26.90 -1.57
C PRO A 575 -3.51 -27.91 -1.28
N ILE A 576 -2.50 -27.44 -0.56
CA ILE A 576 -1.46 -28.27 0.03
C ILE A 576 -1.79 -28.36 1.53
N PRO A 577 -2.02 -29.57 2.09
CA PRO A 577 -2.38 -29.70 3.49
C PRO A 577 -1.31 -29.16 4.44
N ASP A 578 -1.73 -28.60 5.56
CA ASP A 578 -0.81 -28.24 6.65
C ASP A 578 -0.08 -29.51 7.12
N GLY A 579 1.26 -29.42 7.31
CA GLY A 579 2.08 -30.57 7.68
C GLY A 579 2.42 -31.53 6.54
N PHE A 580 2.15 -31.15 5.27
CA PHE A 580 2.50 -31.97 4.12
C PHE A 580 4.01 -32.29 4.09
N ASP A 581 4.33 -33.60 3.96
CA ASP A 581 5.70 -34.07 3.88
C ASP A 581 6.25 -34.01 2.44
N TYR A 582 7.02 -32.98 2.14
CA TYR A 582 7.64 -32.78 0.83
C TYR A 582 8.74 -33.80 0.53
N ALA A 583 9.33 -34.44 1.54
CA ALA A 583 10.34 -35.49 1.34
C ALA A 583 9.73 -36.78 0.77
N SER A 584 8.43 -37.00 1.01
CA SER A 584 7.71 -38.17 0.47
C SER A 584 7.44 -38.06 -1.04
N VAL A 585 7.56 -36.88 -1.65
CA VAL A 585 7.31 -36.68 -3.07
C VAL A 585 8.52 -37.14 -3.90
N ARG A 586 8.43 -38.33 -4.45
CA ARG A 586 9.51 -38.91 -5.27
C ARG A 586 9.77 -38.10 -6.53
N GLY A 587 11.04 -37.79 -6.80
CA GLY A 587 11.49 -37.04 -7.98
C GLY A 587 11.68 -35.55 -7.79
N LEU A 588 11.34 -34.98 -6.63
CA LEU A 588 11.76 -33.63 -6.29
C LEU A 588 13.26 -33.58 -5.94
N SER A 589 13.97 -32.58 -6.43
CA SER A 589 15.35 -32.33 -6.01
C SER A 589 15.41 -31.91 -4.55
N ILE A 590 16.52 -32.14 -3.88
CA ILE A 590 16.75 -31.73 -2.48
C ILE A 590 16.57 -30.23 -2.32
N GLU A 591 17.04 -29.42 -3.27
CA GLU A 591 16.87 -27.97 -3.29
C GLU A 591 15.40 -27.57 -3.30
N VAL A 592 14.59 -28.19 -4.15
CA VAL A 592 13.15 -27.93 -4.25
C VAL A 592 12.43 -28.33 -2.97
N GLN A 593 12.75 -29.48 -2.41
CA GLN A 593 12.20 -29.95 -1.12
C GLN A 593 12.49 -28.96 0.00
N GLN A 594 13.75 -28.51 0.13
CA GLN A 594 14.14 -27.52 1.15
C GLN A 594 13.42 -26.16 0.97
N LYS A 595 13.21 -25.70 -0.28
CA LYS A 595 12.48 -24.49 -0.56
C LYS A 595 11.00 -24.61 -0.17
N LEU A 596 10.36 -25.72 -0.51
CA LEU A 596 8.97 -26.00 -0.16
C LEU A 596 8.79 -26.12 1.36
N GLU A 597 9.70 -26.80 2.04
CA GLU A 597 9.70 -26.95 3.49
C GLU A 597 9.85 -25.62 4.23
N ARG A 598 10.71 -24.74 3.69
CA ARG A 598 10.92 -23.39 4.27
C ARG A 598 9.73 -22.47 4.07
N VAL A 599 9.11 -22.49 2.88
CA VAL A 599 8.01 -21.57 2.52
C VAL A 599 6.68 -22.11 3.03
N ARG A 600 6.48 -23.45 3.03
CA ARG A 600 5.21 -24.09 3.38
C ARG A 600 4.03 -23.47 2.62
N PRO A 601 4.03 -23.54 1.27
CA PRO A 601 2.96 -22.95 0.47
C PRO A 601 1.61 -23.62 0.77
N GLN A 602 0.55 -22.80 0.82
CA GLN A 602 -0.81 -23.26 1.14
C GLN A 602 -1.54 -23.89 -0.07
N HIS A 603 -1.08 -23.58 -1.29
CA HIS A 603 -1.65 -24.13 -2.53
C HIS A 603 -0.59 -24.17 -3.65
N ILE A 604 -0.90 -24.92 -4.71
CA ILE A 604 0.03 -25.13 -5.83
C ILE A 604 0.48 -23.85 -6.49
N GLY A 605 -0.39 -22.84 -6.63
CA GLY A 605 -0.02 -21.54 -7.19
C GLY A 605 1.10 -20.83 -6.40
N GLN A 606 1.06 -20.87 -5.08
CA GLN A 606 2.18 -20.37 -4.26
C GLN A 606 3.45 -21.19 -4.49
N ALA A 607 3.34 -22.51 -4.51
CA ALA A 607 4.47 -23.40 -4.78
C ALA A 607 5.13 -23.07 -6.13
N GLN A 608 4.34 -22.82 -7.16
CA GLN A 608 4.82 -22.47 -8.51
C GLN A 608 5.60 -21.17 -8.55
N ARG A 609 5.25 -20.19 -7.71
CA ARG A 609 5.90 -18.86 -7.65
C ARG A 609 7.18 -18.83 -6.81
N ILE A 610 7.50 -19.89 -6.09
CA ILE A 610 8.76 -19.98 -5.33
C ILE A 610 9.95 -19.93 -6.31
N PRO A 611 10.94 -19.03 -6.12
CA PRO A 611 12.09 -18.93 -7.01
C PRO A 611 12.84 -20.25 -7.19
N GLY A 612 13.00 -20.70 -8.45
CA GLY A 612 13.66 -21.96 -8.79
C GLY A 612 12.74 -23.19 -8.81
N MET A 613 11.42 -23.01 -8.65
CA MET A 613 10.46 -24.08 -8.95
C MET A 613 10.36 -24.32 -10.46
N THR A 614 10.29 -25.58 -10.85
CA THR A 614 10.15 -25.98 -12.25
C THR A 614 8.76 -26.53 -12.54
N PRO A 615 8.25 -26.45 -13.79
CA PRO A 615 6.97 -27.07 -14.16
C PRO A 615 6.93 -28.57 -13.84
N ALA A 616 8.06 -29.27 -13.95
CA ALA A 616 8.16 -30.68 -13.60
C ALA A 616 7.94 -30.94 -12.11
N ALA A 617 8.53 -30.10 -11.23
CA ALA A 617 8.32 -30.19 -9.78
C ALA A 617 6.85 -29.96 -9.39
N ILE A 618 6.18 -28.98 -10.02
CA ILE A 618 4.76 -28.71 -9.82
C ILE A 618 3.89 -29.90 -10.26
N SER A 619 4.20 -30.50 -11.41
CA SER A 619 3.48 -31.69 -11.89
C SER A 619 3.63 -32.88 -10.91
N LEU A 620 4.82 -33.08 -10.34
CA LEU A 620 5.05 -34.12 -9.33
C LEU A 620 4.24 -33.89 -8.05
N LEU A 621 4.19 -32.63 -7.58
CA LEU A 621 3.36 -32.24 -6.43
C LEU A 621 1.88 -32.51 -6.69
N LEU A 622 1.35 -32.08 -7.85
CA LEU A 622 -0.03 -32.31 -8.22
C LEU A 622 -0.41 -33.80 -8.25
N VAL A 623 0.43 -34.63 -8.87
CA VAL A 623 0.22 -36.09 -8.93
C VAL A 623 0.21 -36.71 -7.53
N HIS A 624 1.11 -36.27 -6.67
CA HIS A 624 1.19 -36.77 -5.30
C HIS A 624 -0.01 -36.37 -4.45
N LEU A 625 -0.42 -35.10 -4.50
CA LEU A 625 -1.60 -34.58 -3.82
C LEU A 625 -2.89 -35.29 -4.28
N GLU A 626 -3.02 -35.54 -5.57
CA GLU A 626 -4.19 -36.25 -6.10
C GLU A 626 -4.24 -37.71 -5.65
N ARG A 627 -3.08 -38.40 -5.56
CA ARG A 627 -2.98 -39.76 -4.99
C ARG A 627 -3.35 -39.77 -3.51
N ALA A 628 -2.82 -38.82 -2.72
CA ALA A 628 -3.14 -38.72 -1.30
C ALA A 628 -4.63 -38.49 -1.06
N ARG A 629 -5.27 -37.64 -1.86
CA ARG A 629 -6.71 -37.38 -1.80
C ARG A 629 -7.55 -38.63 -2.14
N ARG A 630 -7.14 -39.39 -3.15
CA ARG A 630 -7.85 -40.65 -3.51
C ARG A 630 -7.73 -41.70 -2.41
N SER A 631 -6.57 -41.76 -1.73
CA SER A 631 -6.36 -42.71 -0.61
C SER A 631 -7.12 -42.34 0.67
N GLN A 632 -7.56 -41.10 0.83
CA GLN A 632 -8.40 -40.65 1.97
C GLN A 632 -9.90 -40.86 1.72
N VAL A 633 -10.32 -41.06 0.47
CA VAL A 633 -11.73 -41.27 0.06
C VAL A 633 -12.05 -42.74 -0.13
N ALA A 634 -11.04 -43.62 -0.21
CA ALA A 634 -11.16 -45.06 -0.24
C ALA A 634 -10.96 -45.64 1.17
#